data_8b90112e8eeabb260097c3fd9a612b94
#
_entry.id   8b90112e8eeabb260097c3fd9a612b94
#
_cell.length_a   1.000
_cell.length_b   1.000
_cell.length_c   1.000
_cell.angle_alpha   90.00
_cell.angle_beta   90.00
_cell.angle_gamma   90.00
#
_symmetry.space_group_name_H-M   'P 1'
#
loop_
_entity.id
_entity.type
_entity.pdbx_description
1 polymer ?
#
loop_
_entity_poly.entity_id
_entity_poly.type
_entity_poly.pdbx_seq_one_letter_code
_entity_poly.pdbx_strand_id
1 'polypeptide(L)'
;KGFSVLMANSLMFQRFPNHDGYDDPSFSSFYGQTLPLMKDGIPVEIVHMENLPFKQTLADVKVLIMSYSNMKPMEERYHQMLVDWVKNGGALIYCGEDIDPYQQVPEWWNKSPYAYHSPSEHLFELAGLDRKPAAGKYTVGKGKIQVIRRDPKYFALEPDGNKVFKECVYSLYKEVSGEKVELKNNFV
;
A
#
# COMPACT_ATOMS: atom_id res chain seq x y z
N LYS A 1 -2.97 16.20 7.88
CA LYS A 1 -2.32 14.99 7.40
C LYS A 1 -3.34 13.87 7.45
N GLY A 2 -3.55 13.11 6.42
CA GLY A 2 -4.60 12.09 6.41
C GLY A 2 -4.26 10.91 5.51
N PHE A 3 -3.69 11.19 4.35
CA PHE A 3 -3.37 10.20 3.33
C PHE A 3 -1.87 10.07 3.14
N SER A 4 -1.39 8.85 3.19
CA SER A 4 0.03 8.56 2.96
C SER A 4 0.19 7.32 2.10
N VAL A 5 1.28 7.27 1.35
CA VAL A 5 1.71 6.10 0.59
C VAL A 5 2.98 5.55 1.21
N LEU A 6 3.00 4.25 1.44
CA LEU A 6 4.16 3.54 1.98
C LEU A 6 5.17 3.27 0.86
N MET A 7 6.42 3.61 1.11
CA MET A 7 7.55 3.35 0.23
C MET A 7 8.66 2.66 1.02
N ALA A 8 9.32 1.69 0.41
CA ALA A 8 10.52 1.06 0.94
C ALA A 8 11.74 1.37 0.06
N ASN A 9 12.92 1.36 0.64
CA ASN A 9 14.17 1.58 -0.10
C ASN A 9 14.39 0.55 -1.20
N SER A 10 13.81 -0.64 -1.09
CA SER A 10 13.83 -1.69 -2.12
C SER A 10 13.19 -1.27 -3.45
N LEU A 11 12.41 -0.20 -3.50
CA LEU A 11 11.88 0.39 -4.74
C LEU A 11 13.01 0.68 -5.74
N MET A 12 14.14 1.17 -5.27
CA MET A 12 15.29 1.48 -6.11
C MET A 12 15.97 0.22 -6.63
N PHE A 13 16.03 -0.84 -5.85
CA PHE A 13 16.70 -2.08 -6.22
C PHE A 13 15.93 -2.89 -7.26
N GLN A 14 14.63 -2.80 -7.32
CA GLN A 14 13.81 -3.50 -8.31
C GLN A 14 13.98 -2.99 -9.74
N ARG A 15 14.68 -1.88 -9.93
CA ARG A 15 14.99 -1.32 -11.25
C ARG A 15 16.20 -1.96 -11.91
N PHE A 16 17.06 -2.64 -11.17
CA PHE A 16 18.28 -3.27 -11.71
C PHE A 16 18.10 -4.79 -11.83
N PRO A 17 18.62 -5.43 -12.89
CA PRO A 17 19.42 -4.89 -14.02
C PRO A 17 18.62 -4.61 -15.30
N ASN A 18 17.31 -4.68 -15.32
CA ASN A 18 16.51 -4.66 -16.56
C ASN A 18 16.06 -3.24 -16.90
N HIS A 19 16.91 -2.49 -17.58
CA HIS A 19 16.58 -1.20 -18.18
C HIS A 19 16.30 -1.32 -19.68
N ASP A 20 15.51 -2.28 -20.10
CA ASP A 20 15.09 -2.38 -21.48
C ASP A 20 13.92 -1.44 -21.74
N GLY A 21 14.24 -0.18 -22.05
CA GLY A 21 13.27 0.80 -22.50
C GLY A 21 12.84 1.84 -21.46
N TYR A 22 12.08 2.81 -21.94
CA TYR A 22 11.56 3.96 -21.17
C TYR A 22 10.36 3.64 -20.29
N ASP A 23 9.78 2.48 -20.46
CA ASP A 23 8.72 2.03 -19.60
C ASP A 23 9.31 1.67 -18.25
N ASP A 24 9.04 2.51 -17.26
CA ASP A 24 9.43 2.26 -15.88
C ASP A 24 8.27 1.63 -15.12
N PRO A 25 8.07 0.32 -15.26
CA PRO A 25 6.94 -0.36 -14.64
C PRO A 25 6.98 -0.27 -13.12
N SER A 26 8.16 -0.08 -12.53
CA SER A 26 8.33 0.05 -11.08
C SER A 26 7.71 1.34 -10.56
N PHE A 27 7.93 2.45 -11.25
CA PHE A 27 7.33 3.72 -10.86
C PHE A 27 5.84 3.81 -11.21
N SER A 28 5.38 3.15 -12.27
CA SER A 28 3.97 3.14 -12.64
C SER A 28 3.09 2.67 -11.48
N SER A 29 3.49 1.61 -10.77
CA SER A 29 2.75 1.12 -9.60
C SER A 29 2.79 2.10 -8.44
N PHE A 30 3.89 2.84 -8.24
CA PHE A 30 3.95 3.91 -7.23
C PHE A 30 3.06 5.09 -7.62
N TYR A 31 3.16 5.56 -8.85
CA TYR A 31 2.34 6.67 -9.34
C TYR A 31 0.85 6.36 -9.31
N GLY A 32 0.46 5.12 -9.57
CA GLY A 32 -0.93 4.68 -9.46
C GLY A 32 -1.52 4.85 -8.07
N GLN A 33 -0.69 4.76 -7.02
CA GLN A 33 -1.12 4.98 -5.64
C GLN A 33 -1.26 6.48 -5.28
N THR A 34 -0.59 7.36 -5.99
CA THR A 34 -0.49 8.80 -5.65
C THR A 34 -1.26 9.71 -6.60
N LEU A 35 -1.04 9.57 -7.91
CA LEU A 35 -1.58 10.49 -8.93
C LEU A 35 -3.10 10.62 -8.91
N PRO A 36 -3.90 9.56 -8.71
CA PRO A 36 -5.35 9.70 -8.67
C PRO A 36 -5.83 10.66 -7.59
N LEU A 37 -5.19 10.64 -6.42
CA LEU A 37 -5.53 11.51 -5.29
C LEU A 37 -5.02 12.93 -5.52
N MET A 38 -3.80 13.06 -6.03
CA MET A 38 -3.21 14.38 -6.34
C MET A 38 -4.02 15.11 -7.42
N LYS A 39 -4.55 14.40 -8.41
CA LYS A 39 -5.45 14.98 -9.44
C LYS A 39 -6.76 15.49 -8.84
N ASP A 40 -7.21 14.92 -7.75
CA ASP A 40 -8.38 15.38 -7.00
C ASP A 40 -8.01 16.50 -5.98
N GLY A 41 -6.77 17.00 -5.99
CA GLY A 41 -6.29 18.06 -5.10
C GLY A 41 -5.99 17.59 -3.67
N ILE A 42 -5.86 16.28 -3.45
CA ILE A 42 -5.58 15.71 -2.14
C ILE A 42 -4.07 15.62 -1.95
N PRO A 43 -3.51 16.22 -0.89
CA PRO A 43 -2.12 16.04 -0.56
C PRO A 43 -1.85 14.61 -0.07
N VAL A 44 -0.83 13.99 -0.64
CA VAL A 44 -0.38 12.65 -0.27
C VAL A 44 1.05 12.73 0.25
N GLU A 45 1.27 12.25 1.47
CA GLU A 45 2.60 12.17 2.05
C GLU A 45 3.24 10.80 1.78
N ILE A 46 4.55 10.75 1.71
CA ILE A 46 5.30 9.50 1.60
C ILE A 46 5.77 9.10 2.99
N VAL A 47 5.45 7.88 3.37
CA VAL A 47 5.96 7.22 4.57
C VAL A 47 6.99 6.18 4.15
N HIS A 48 8.22 6.31 4.65
CA HIS A 48 9.23 5.28 4.44
C HIS A 48 9.04 4.13 5.43
N MET A 49 9.04 2.90 4.90
CA MET A 49 8.87 1.68 5.70
C MET A 49 9.95 1.57 6.78
N GLU A 50 11.17 1.95 6.45
CA GLU A 50 12.32 1.94 7.35
C GLU A 50 12.16 2.91 8.55
N ASN A 51 11.24 3.86 8.45
CA ASN A 51 10.93 4.81 9.53
C ASN A 51 9.80 4.34 10.45
N LEU A 52 9.15 3.19 10.17
CA LEU A 52 8.08 2.65 11.02
C LEU A 52 8.47 2.45 12.49
N PRO A 53 9.75 2.14 12.87
CA PRO A 53 10.13 2.06 14.27
C PRO A 53 9.99 3.36 15.06
N PHE A 54 9.90 4.52 14.39
CA PHE A 54 9.72 5.80 15.06
C PHE A 54 8.22 6.09 15.27
N LYS A 55 7.83 6.32 16.52
CA LYS A 55 6.41 6.49 16.91
C LYS A 55 5.68 7.60 16.14
N GLN A 56 6.38 8.67 15.76
CA GLN A 56 5.79 9.79 15.04
C GLN A 56 5.48 9.49 13.57
N THR A 57 6.05 8.43 13.01
CA THR A 57 5.93 8.14 11.56
C THR A 57 4.49 7.99 11.12
N LEU A 58 3.65 7.30 11.88
CA LEU A 58 2.23 7.08 11.58
C LEU A 58 1.27 7.88 12.46
N ALA A 59 1.76 8.81 13.30
CA ALA A 59 0.93 9.50 14.29
C ALA A 59 -0.27 10.25 13.68
N ASP A 60 -0.06 10.93 12.56
CA ASP A 60 -1.08 11.74 11.87
C ASP A 60 -1.68 11.04 10.64
N VAL A 61 -1.26 9.82 10.33
CA VAL A 61 -1.78 9.06 9.19
C VAL A 61 -3.12 8.45 9.53
N LYS A 62 -4.12 8.65 8.69
CA LYS A 62 -5.44 8.01 8.80
C LYS A 62 -5.61 6.86 7.83
N VAL A 63 -5.16 7.07 6.59
CA VAL A 63 -5.18 6.07 5.53
C VAL A 63 -3.78 5.91 4.98
N LEU A 64 -3.23 4.71 5.07
CA LEU A 64 -1.95 4.33 4.50
C LEU A 64 -2.18 3.40 3.31
N ILE A 65 -1.64 3.78 2.16
CA ILE A 65 -1.75 3.02 0.92
C ILE A 65 -0.42 2.32 0.66
N MET A 66 -0.45 1.07 0.27
CA MET A 66 0.75 0.31 -0.05
C MET A 66 0.55 -0.72 -1.15
N SER A 67 1.65 -1.09 -1.78
CA SER A 67 1.71 -2.19 -2.74
C SER A 67 3.08 -2.85 -2.69
N TYR A 68 3.09 -4.17 -2.81
CA TYR A 68 4.33 -4.92 -3.04
C TYR A 68 4.59 -5.22 -4.53
N SER A 69 3.86 -4.57 -5.44
CA SER A 69 4.13 -4.70 -6.87
C SER A 69 5.47 -4.10 -7.28
N ASN A 70 5.95 -3.08 -6.59
CA ASN A 70 7.13 -2.30 -6.95
C ASN A 70 8.17 -2.16 -5.83
N MET A 71 7.91 -2.71 -4.67
CA MET A 71 8.83 -2.72 -3.53
C MET A 71 8.66 -3.99 -2.73
N LYS A 72 9.63 -4.31 -1.87
CA LYS A 72 9.56 -5.44 -0.94
C LYS A 72 10.02 -5.01 0.44
N PRO A 73 9.46 -5.57 1.51
CA PRO A 73 9.90 -5.29 2.87
C PRO A 73 11.24 -5.96 3.15
N MET A 74 12.24 -5.20 3.57
CA MET A 74 13.56 -5.73 3.87
C MET A 74 13.60 -6.51 5.20
N GLU A 75 12.66 -6.24 6.11
CA GLU A 75 12.57 -6.88 7.41
C GLU A 75 11.12 -7.26 7.74
N GLU A 76 10.94 -8.41 8.35
CA GLU A 76 9.63 -8.95 8.77
C GLU A 76 8.91 -8.08 9.81
N ARG A 77 9.69 -7.44 10.70
CA ARG A 77 9.16 -6.64 11.82
C ARG A 77 8.27 -5.48 11.38
N TYR A 78 8.46 -4.97 10.16
CA TYR A 78 7.62 -3.87 9.65
C TYR A 78 6.16 -4.27 9.53
N HIS A 79 5.88 -5.54 9.23
CA HIS A 79 4.51 -6.04 9.18
C HIS A 79 3.81 -6.00 10.54
N GLN A 80 4.53 -6.37 11.61
CA GLN A 80 3.96 -6.27 12.96
C GLN A 80 3.61 -4.83 13.31
N MET A 81 4.48 -3.86 12.97
CA MET A 81 4.24 -2.44 13.23
C MET A 81 3.03 -1.91 12.45
N LEU A 82 2.88 -2.31 11.19
CA LEU A 82 1.72 -1.94 10.37
C LEU A 82 0.42 -2.54 10.93
N VAL A 83 0.45 -3.81 11.30
CA VAL A 83 -0.71 -4.49 11.86
C VAL A 83 -1.10 -3.90 13.22
N ASP A 84 -0.14 -3.58 14.07
CA ASP A 84 -0.41 -2.93 15.36
C ASP A 84 -1.01 -1.54 15.17
N TRP A 85 -0.53 -0.76 14.21
CA TRP A 85 -1.11 0.53 13.85
C TRP A 85 -2.56 0.38 13.36
N VAL A 86 -2.84 -0.60 12.49
CA VAL A 86 -4.21 -0.90 12.05
C VAL A 86 -5.08 -1.30 13.23
N LYS A 87 -4.63 -2.24 14.08
CA LYS A 87 -5.38 -2.68 15.27
C LYS A 87 -5.75 -1.51 16.20
N ASN A 88 -4.95 -0.46 16.20
CA ASN A 88 -5.19 0.76 16.98
C ASN A 88 -6.10 1.80 16.29
N GLY A 89 -6.60 1.51 15.09
CA GLY A 89 -7.60 2.36 14.41
C GLY A 89 -7.17 2.93 13.07
N GLY A 90 -5.97 2.60 12.58
CA GLY A 90 -5.52 2.99 11.24
C GLY A 90 -6.27 2.25 10.13
N ALA A 91 -6.29 2.83 8.93
CA ALA A 91 -6.82 2.20 7.73
C ALA A 91 -5.70 1.92 6.73
N LEU A 92 -5.47 0.64 6.43
CA LEU A 92 -4.49 0.20 5.45
C LEU A 92 -5.19 -0.19 4.15
N ILE A 93 -4.71 0.33 3.02
CA ILE A 93 -5.14 -0.11 1.68
C ILE A 93 -3.99 -0.86 1.05
N TYR A 94 -4.17 -2.15 0.84
CA TYR A 94 -3.23 -2.98 0.11
C TYR A 94 -3.70 -3.14 -1.34
N CYS A 95 -2.85 -2.74 -2.30
CA CYS A 95 -3.09 -2.91 -3.72
C CYS A 95 -2.06 -3.88 -4.29
N GLY A 96 -2.49 -4.88 -5.05
CA GLY A 96 -1.58 -5.79 -5.71
C GLY A 96 -2.15 -7.19 -5.95
N GLU A 97 -1.64 -7.82 -6.98
CA GLU A 97 -1.99 -9.20 -7.36
C GLU A 97 -0.96 -10.20 -6.84
N ASP A 98 0.20 -9.72 -6.36
CA ASP A 98 1.32 -10.50 -5.83
C ASP A 98 1.90 -11.51 -6.85
N ILE A 99 1.93 -11.13 -8.13
CA ILE A 99 2.37 -11.96 -9.25
C ILE A 99 3.61 -11.42 -9.98
N ASP A 100 4.20 -10.33 -9.50
CA ASP A 100 5.43 -9.80 -10.09
C ASP A 100 6.61 -10.76 -9.87
N PRO A 101 7.64 -10.76 -10.74
CA PRO A 101 8.73 -11.74 -10.69
C PRO A 101 9.58 -11.64 -9.42
N TYR A 102 9.57 -10.51 -8.72
CA TYR A 102 10.36 -10.32 -7.50
C TYR A 102 9.78 -10.99 -6.26
N GLN A 103 8.55 -11.55 -6.33
CA GLN A 103 8.00 -12.37 -5.26
C GLN A 103 8.85 -13.62 -4.99
N GLN A 104 9.51 -14.14 -6.02
CA GLN A 104 10.31 -15.37 -5.97
C GLN A 104 11.79 -15.14 -5.62
N VAL A 105 12.22 -13.89 -5.42
CA VAL A 105 13.59 -13.60 -4.97
C VAL A 105 13.81 -14.23 -3.61
N PRO A 106 14.94 -14.96 -3.39
CA PRO A 106 15.21 -15.64 -2.11
C PRO A 106 15.46 -14.64 -0.97
N GLU A 107 14.41 -14.30 -0.27
CA GLU A 107 14.40 -13.34 0.84
C GLU A 107 13.77 -13.95 2.10
N TRP A 108 13.66 -13.18 3.18
CA TRP A 108 13.22 -13.69 4.47
C TRP A 108 11.83 -14.37 4.40
N TRP A 109 10.90 -13.88 3.57
CA TRP A 109 9.54 -14.42 3.51
C TRP A 109 9.44 -15.84 2.92
N ASN A 110 10.37 -16.22 2.05
CA ASN A 110 10.37 -17.54 1.41
C ASN A 110 11.52 -18.45 1.82
N LYS A 111 12.31 -18.04 2.83
CA LYS A 111 13.36 -18.85 3.47
C LYS A 111 12.89 -19.35 4.84
N SER A 112 13.44 -20.49 5.29
CA SER A 112 13.20 -20.97 6.65
C SER A 112 13.50 -19.89 7.70
N PRO A 113 12.65 -19.70 8.71
CA PRO A 113 11.49 -20.55 9.08
C PRO A 113 10.20 -20.26 8.29
N TYR A 114 10.20 -19.28 7.42
CA TYR A 114 9.03 -18.89 6.63
C TYR A 114 8.94 -19.66 5.32
N ALA A 115 7.72 -19.78 4.78
CA ALA A 115 7.42 -20.43 3.51
C ALA A 115 6.27 -19.68 2.81
N TYR A 116 6.37 -18.36 2.71
CA TYR A 116 5.38 -17.53 2.01
C TYR A 116 5.73 -17.38 0.53
N HIS A 117 4.73 -17.35 -0.33
CA HIS A 117 4.92 -17.07 -1.76
C HIS A 117 5.16 -15.58 -2.02
N SER A 118 4.61 -14.73 -1.17
CA SER A 118 4.80 -13.28 -1.24
C SER A 118 4.91 -12.71 0.18
N PRO A 119 5.57 -11.56 0.37
CA PRO A 119 5.64 -10.94 1.69
C PRO A 119 4.26 -10.49 2.21
N SER A 120 3.29 -10.23 1.33
CA SER A 120 1.93 -9.87 1.72
C SER A 120 1.22 -10.98 2.50
N GLU A 121 1.55 -12.25 2.24
CA GLU A 121 0.98 -13.39 2.98
C GLU A 121 1.29 -13.30 4.47
N HIS A 122 2.52 -12.91 4.83
CA HIS A 122 2.91 -12.69 6.22
C HIS A 122 2.15 -11.50 6.85
N LEU A 123 2.00 -10.39 6.12
CA LEU A 123 1.24 -9.24 6.59
C LEU A 123 -0.21 -9.62 6.92
N PHE A 124 -0.87 -10.34 6.01
CA PHE A 124 -2.26 -10.75 6.20
C PHE A 124 -2.44 -11.78 7.31
N GLU A 125 -1.54 -12.74 7.42
CA GLU A 125 -1.56 -13.73 8.51
C GLU A 125 -1.41 -13.07 9.88
N LEU A 126 -0.48 -12.10 10.05
CA LEU A 126 -0.35 -11.31 11.28
C LEU A 126 -1.60 -10.48 11.60
N ALA A 127 -2.31 -10.03 10.57
CA ALA A 127 -3.58 -9.33 10.71
C ALA A 127 -4.75 -10.27 11.08
N GLY A 128 -4.54 -11.58 11.11
CA GLY A 128 -5.57 -12.59 11.37
C GLY A 128 -6.47 -12.87 10.17
N LEU A 129 -5.99 -12.60 8.97
CA LEU A 129 -6.68 -12.87 7.71
C LEU A 129 -6.09 -14.12 7.04
N ASP A 130 -6.79 -14.61 6.02
CA ASP A 130 -6.20 -15.60 5.12
C ASP A 130 -4.93 -15.05 4.48
N ARG A 131 -3.98 -15.92 4.13
CA ARG A 131 -2.73 -15.50 3.47
C ARG A 131 -2.96 -14.78 2.14
N LYS A 132 -4.03 -15.14 1.44
CA LYS A 132 -4.44 -14.53 0.17
C LYS A 132 -5.90 -14.07 0.25
N PRO A 133 -6.20 -13.03 1.07
CA PRO A 133 -7.57 -12.59 1.21
C PRO A 133 -8.11 -12.08 -0.14
N ALA A 134 -9.37 -12.32 -0.41
CA ALA A 134 -10.05 -11.77 -1.58
C ALA A 134 -10.07 -10.24 -1.56
N ALA A 135 -10.37 -9.61 -2.69
CA ALA A 135 -10.65 -8.18 -2.71
C ALA A 135 -11.84 -7.88 -1.78
N GLY A 136 -11.69 -6.88 -0.93
CA GLY A 136 -12.71 -6.53 0.05
C GLY A 136 -12.17 -5.76 1.24
N LYS A 137 -13.08 -5.42 2.16
CA LYS A 137 -12.77 -4.68 3.37
C LYS A 137 -12.87 -5.60 4.60
N TYR A 138 -11.84 -5.59 5.42
CA TYR A 138 -11.70 -6.42 6.60
C TYR A 138 -11.53 -5.57 7.86
N THR A 139 -12.19 -5.96 8.93
CA THR A 139 -12.01 -5.32 10.24
C THR A 139 -10.87 -6.01 10.97
N VAL A 140 -9.89 -5.23 11.41
CA VAL A 140 -8.71 -5.70 12.14
C VAL A 140 -8.53 -4.84 13.39
N GLY A 141 -8.90 -5.38 14.54
CA GLY A 141 -8.95 -4.61 15.77
C GLY A 141 -9.94 -3.43 15.66
N LYS A 142 -9.47 -2.22 15.92
CA LYS A 142 -10.25 -0.98 15.77
C LYS A 142 -10.18 -0.39 14.35
N GLY A 143 -9.24 -0.86 13.53
CA GLY A 143 -8.99 -0.35 12.19
C GLY A 143 -9.53 -1.24 11.08
N LYS A 144 -9.08 -0.95 9.88
CA LYS A 144 -9.54 -1.61 8.66
C LYS A 144 -8.36 -1.94 7.73
N ILE A 145 -8.47 -3.06 7.03
CA ILE A 145 -7.65 -3.36 5.86
C ILE A 145 -8.58 -3.47 4.65
N GLN A 146 -8.33 -2.66 3.63
CA GLN A 146 -8.94 -2.80 2.31
C GLN A 146 -7.97 -3.49 1.39
N VAL A 147 -8.38 -4.59 0.79
CA VAL A 147 -7.60 -5.31 -0.22
C VAL A 147 -8.16 -5.02 -1.60
N ILE A 148 -7.30 -4.53 -2.50
CA ILE A 148 -7.60 -4.30 -3.92
C ILE A 148 -6.67 -5.21 -4.73
N ARG A 149 -7.23 -6.26 -5.33
CA ARG A 149 -6.47 -7.23 -6.13
C ARG A 149 -6.27 -6.73 -7.55
N ARG A 150 -5.53 -5.62 -7.66
CA ARG A 150 -5.11 -5.02 -8.91
C ARG A 150 -3.79 -4.30 -8.71
N ASP A 151 -2.89 -4.42 -9.69
CA ASP A 151 -1.64 -3.66 -9.68
C ASP A 151 -1.97 -2.16 -9.80
N PRO A 152 -1.42 -1.30 -8.92
CA PRO A 152 -1.70 0.13 -8.92
C PRO A 152 -1.34 0.84 -10.22
N LYS A 153 -0.43 0.31 -11.04
CA LYS A 153 -0.09 0.91 -12.35
C LYS A 153 -1.34 1.19 -13.19
N TYR A 154 -2.35 0.32 -13.10
CA TYR A 154 -3.59 0.48 -13.85
C TYR A 154 -4.43 1.65 -13.39
N PHE A 155 -4.25 2.14 -12.16
CA PHE A 155 -4.94 3.33 -11.66
C PHE A 155 -4.45 4.62 -12.34
N ALA A 156 -3.23 4.61 -12.88
CA ALA A 156 -2.66 5.74 -13.63
C ALA A 156 -2.78 5.57 -15.14
N LEU A 157 -2.73 4.35 -15.66
CA LEU A 157 -2.56 4.07 -17.08
C LEU A 157 -3.89 3.80 -17.80
N GLU A 158 -4.90 3.28 -17.11
CA GLU A 158 -6.19 2.95 -17.73
C GLU A 158 -7.23 4.05 -17.54
N PRO A 159 -8.04 4.33 -18.55
CA PRO A 159 -9.23 5.17 -18.40
C PRO A 159 -10.12 4.60 -17.29
N ASP A 160 -10.54 5.45 -16.35
CA ASP A 160 -11.36 5.06 -15.18
C ASP A 160 -10.77 3.98 -14.26
N GLY A 161 -9.52 3.55 -14.50
CA GLY A 161 -8.85 2.51 -13.72
C GLY A 161 -8.72 2.85 -12.22
N ASN A 162 -8.76 4.13 -11.87
CA ASN A 162 -8.65 4.62 -10.49
C ASN A 162 -9.99 4.76 -9.76
N LYS A 163 -11.13 4.55 -10.40
CA LYS A 163 -12.45 4.83 -9.81
C LYS A 163 -12.68 4.04 -8.51
N VAL A 164 -12.55 2.71 -8.58
CA VAL A 164 -12.73 1.83 -7.41
C VAL A 164 -11.70 2.16 -6.33
N PHE A 165 -10.46 2.42 -6.71
CA PHE A 165 -9.40 2.81 -5.78
C PHE A 165 -9.78 4.07 -5.00
N LYS A 166 -10.19 5.15 -5.68
CA LYS A 166 -10.60 6.41 -5.03
C LYS A 166 -11.82 6.21 -4.13
N GLU A 167 -12.82 5.46 -4.58
CA GLU A 167 -14.00 5.14 -3.76
C GLU A 167 -13.60 4.43 -2.46
N CYS A 168 -12.68 3.46 -2.52
CA CYS A 168 -12.16 2.77 -1.34
C CYS A 168 -11.42 3.74 -0.40
N VAL A 169 -10.52 4.56 -0.95
CA VAL A 169 -9.74 5.54 -0.16
C VAL A 169 -10.64 6.50 0.59
N TYR A 170 -11.61 7.10 -0.10
CA TYR A 170 -12.50 8.11 0.50
C TYR A 170 -13.49 7.51 1.49
N SER A 171 -14.00 6.32 1.20
CA SER A 171 -14.87 5.58 2.11
C SER A 171 -14.15 5.24 3.41
N LEU A 172 -12.92 4.71 3.32
CA LEU A 172 -12.13 4.37 4.50
C LEU A 172 -11.75 5.60 5.31
N TYR A 173 -11.34 6.68 4.67
CA TYR A 173 -11.03 7.92 5.38
C TYR A 173 -12.24 8.39 6.19
N LYS A 174 -13.43 8.41 5.59
CA LYS A 174 -14.66 8.77 6.29
C LYS A 174 -14.93 7.85 7.49
N GLU A 175 -14.69 6.55 7.35
CA GLU A 175 -14.92 5.59 8.45
C GLU A 175 -13.98 5.81 9.63
N VAL A 176 -12.69 6.10 9.39
CA VAL A 176 -11.69 6.19 10.46
C VAL A 176 -11.51 7.60 11.02
N SER A 177 -11.83 8.64 10.25
CA SER A 177 -11.73 10.03 10.70
C SER A 177 -13.06 10.64 11.15
N GLY A 178 -14.18 10.09 10.68
CA GLY A 178 -15.51 10.71 10.82
C GLY A 178 -15.76 11.87 9.86
N GLU A 179 -14.77 12.23 9.03
CA GLU A 179 -14.82 13.39 8.14
C GLU A 179 -14.99 12.94 6.69
N LYS A 180 -15.62 13.78 5.88
CA LYS A 180 -15.64 13.58 4.43
C LYS A 180 -14.44 14.26 3.80
N VAL A 181 -13.90 13.65 2.75
CA VAL A 181 -12.92 14.30 1.90
C VAL A 181 -13.58 15.46 1.17
N GLU A 182 -13.09 16.69 1.39
CA GLU A 182 -13.49 17.85 0.62
C GLU A 182 -12.57 17.96 -0.59
N LEU A 183 -13.14 17.76 -1.78
CA LEU A 183 -12.43 17.97 -3.03
C LEU A 183 -12.49 19.47 -3.34
N LYS A 184 -11.37 20.17 -3.18
CA LYS A 184 -11.24 21.57 -3.59
C LYS A 184 -10.55 21.60 -4.96
N ASN A 185 -11.35 21.82 -5.99
CA ASN A 185 -10.80 22.07 -7.31
C ASN A 185 -10.28 23.52 -7.34
N ASN A 186 -8.97 23.69 -7.33
CA ASN A 186 -8.35 25.01 -7.43
C ASN A 186 -8.13 25.48 -8.88
N PHE A 187 -8.61 24.71 -9.84
CA PHE A 187 -8.63 25.10 -11.26
C PHE A 187 -9.99 25.71 -11.58
N VAL A 188 -10.08 27.02 -11.42
CA VAL A 188 -11.14 27.84 -12.01
C VAL A 188 -10.56 28.55 -13.23
#